data_500bff6e60231e1c903791036fb4bd6c
#
_entry.id   500bff6e60231e1c903791036fb4bd6c
#
_cell.length_a   1.000
_cell.length_b   1.000
_cell.length_c   1.000
_cell.angle_alpha   90.00
_cell.angle_beta   90.00
_cell.angle_gamma   90.00
#
_symmetry.space_group_name_H-M   'P 1'
#
loop_
_entity.id
_entity.type
_entity.pdbx_description
1 polymer ?
#
loop_
_entity_poly.entity_id
_entity_poly.type
_entity_poly.pdbx_seq_one_letter_code
_entity_poly.pdbx_strand_id
1 'polypeptide(L)'
;MDLGFEVVDMGEPDHPTEGEQAPDFTRPLVDDEYWEDVALSELDGPVCLVFYSMDGAFPGTYVWSEMRDRGFDDLGATVVGLSISTPYAHKRLIEDNNLGETDFRFFSDPANAVAEAYGITNDLDGMTGITEPRPATFVLDDDRTVRYAWAASEWPDLPDYDDLETAVLETVEATDG
;
A
#
# COMPACT_ATOMS: atom_id res chain seq x y z
N MET A 1 10.05 -23.16 9.86
CA MET A 1 8.69 -23.74 9.95
C MET A 1 8.06 -23.74 8.58
N ASP A 2 7.77 -24.90 8.08
CA ASP A 2 7.02 -25.01 6.82
C ASP A 2 5.54 -24.73 7.16
N LEU A 3 5.03 -23.61 6.70
CA LEU A 3 3.64 -23.20 6.94
C LEU A 3 2.66 -23.88 5.97
N GLY A 4 3.16 -24.78 5.14
CA GLY A 4 2.32 -25.50 4.18
C GLY A 4 1.84 -24.65 3.00
N PHE A 5 2.37 -23.44 2.84
CA PHE A 5 2.08 -22.60 1.68
C PHE A 5 3.02 -22.97 0.54
N GLU A 6 2.46 -23.14 -0.64
CA GLU A 6 3.25 -23.28 -1.84
C GLU A 6 3.74 -21.88 -2.27
N VAL A 7 5.05 -21.75 -2.48
CA VAL A 7 5.63 -20.51 -2.97
C VAL A 7 5.33 -20.39 -4.47
N VAL A 8 4.70 -19.29 -4.86
CA VAL A 8 4.32 -19.00 -6.25
C VAL A 8 5.20 -17.88 -6.79
N ASP A 9 5.89 -18.13 -7.89
CA ASP A 9 6.67 -17.11 -8.60
C ASP A 9 5.72 -16.19 -9.36
N MET A 10 5.77 -14.89 -9.07
CA MET A 10 4.96 -13.87 -9.72
C MET A 10 5.72 -13.11 -10.81
N GLY A 11 6.98 -13.44 -11.03
CA GLY A 11 7.85 -12.73 -11.97
C GLY A 11 8.31 -11.38 -11.44
N GLU A 12 9.25 -10.78 -12.16
CA GLU A 12 9.78 -9.46 -11.81
C GLU A 12 8.77 -8.37 -12.18
N PRO A 13 8.37 -7.52 -11.22
CA PRO A 13 7.47 -6.41 -11.51
C PRO A 13 8.20 -5.26 -12.21
N ASP A 14 7.48 -4.52 -13.06
CA ASP A 14 7.99 -3.34 -13.75
C ASP A 14 7.47 -2.06 -13.08
N HIS A 15 7.80 -1.90 -11.80
CA HIS A 15 7.33 -0.77 -10.99
C HIS A 15 8.27 0.44 -11.07
N PRO A 16 7.78 1.65 -10.70
CA PRO A 16 8.66 2.80 -10.56
C PRO A 16 9.77 2.52 -9.55
N THR A 17 10.98 3.00 -9.87
CA THR A 17 12.15 2.81 -9.03
C THR A 17 12.62 4.14 -8.45
N GLU A 18 13.57 4.09 -7.52
CA GLU A 18 14.12 5.29 -6.87
C GLU A 18 14.55 6.34 -7.89
N GLY A 19 14.12 7.57 -7.66
CA GLY A 19 14.41 8.71 -8.53
C GLY A 19 13.36 8.95 -9.59
N GLU A 20 12.49 7.99 -9.89
CA GLU A 20 11.40 8.17 -10.84
C GLU A 20 10.18 8.81 -10.15
N GLN A 21 9.35 9.47 -10.91
CA GLN A 21 8.10 10.02 -10.40
C GLN A 21 7.02 8.94 -10.45
N ALA A 22 6.35 8.70 -9.32
CA ALA A 22 5.26 7.74 -9.24
C ALA A 22 4.03 8.27 -9.99
N PRO A 23 3.29 7.42 -10.71
CA PRO A 23 2.04 7.83 -11.35
C PRO A 23 1.04 8.43 -10.36
N ASP A 24 0.45 9.57 -10.72
CA ASP A 24 -0.65 10.15 -9.96
C ASP A 24 -1.97 9.43 -10.31
N PHE A 25 -2.90 9.48 -9.39
CA PHE A 25 -4.23 8.90 -9.60
C PHE A 25 -5.23 9.56 -8.65
N THR A 26 -6.50 9.49 -8.99
CA THR A 26 -7.61 9.97 -8.15
C THR A 26 -8.56 8.82 -7.92
N ARG A 27 -8.81 8.48 -6.66
CA ARG A 27 -9.71 7.40 -6.25
C ARG A 27 -10.38 7.76 -4.92
N PRO A 28 -11.48 7.08 -4.56
CA PRO A 28 -12.05 7.25 -3.22
C PRO A 28 -11.01 6.91 -2.15
N LEU A 29 -10.78 7.84 -1.24
CA LEU A 29 -9.90 7.65 -0.09
C LEU A 29 -10.76 7.56 1.17
N VAL A 30 -10.65 6.43 1.87
CA VAL A 30 -11.54 6.04 2.96
C VAL A 30 -10.84 6.23 4.30
N ASP A 31 -11.49 6.93 5.23
CA ASP A 31 -11.08 6.99 6.64
C ASP A 31 -12.17 6.33 7.52
N ASP A 32 -12.08 6.52 8.82
CA ASP A 32 -13.02 5.92 9.76
C ASP A 32 -14.42 6.56 9.74
N GLU A 33 -14.59 7.72 9.10
CA GLU A 33 -15.86 8.45 9.05
C GLU A 33 -16.53 8.36 7.68
N TYR A 34 -15.81 8.70 6.61
CA TYR A 34 -16.39 8.82 5.27
C TYR A 34 -15.32 8.60 4.19
N TRP A 35 -15.71 8.79 2.94
CA TRP A 35 -14.76 8.80 1.82
C TRP A 35 -15.14 9.87 0.81
N GLU A 36 -14.11 10.34 0.10
CA GLU A 36 -14.25 11.27 -1.02
C GLU A 36 -13.13 10.98 -2.02
N ASP A 37 -13.31 11.45 -3.25
CA ASP A 37 -12.26 11.31 -4.25
C ASP A 37 -11.08 12.22 -3.92
N VAL A 38 -9.88 11.64 -3.84
CA VAL A 38 -8.64 12.36 -3.53
C VAL A 38 -7.58 11.93 -4.52
N ALA A 39 -6.80 12.89 -5.03
CA ALA A 39 -5.62 12.59 -5.82
C ALA A 39 -4.43 12.29 -4.92
N LEU A 40 -3.59 11.34 -5.32
CA LEU A 40 -2.35 11.06 -4.59
C LEU A 40 -1.54 12.35 -4.40
N SER A 41 -1.47 13.20 -5.42
CA SER A 41 -0.77 14.49 -5.39
C SER A 41 -1.36 15.52 -4.42
N GLU A 42 -2.58 15.30 -3.92
CA GLU A 42 -3.20 16.19 -2.93
C GLU A 42 -2.82 15.83 -1.48
N LEU A 43 -2.16 14.68 -1.27
CA LEU A 43 -1.76 14.26 0.06
C LEU A 43 -0.57 15.07 0.55
N ASP A 44 -0.57 15.39 1.85
CA ASP A 44 0.48 16.19 2.48
C ASP A 44 1.73 15.35 2.75
N GLY A 45 2.88 15.99 2.54
CA GLY A 45 4.19 15.49 2.95
C GLY A 45 4.65 14.24 2.25
N PRO A 46 5.66 13.56 2.78
CA PRO A 46 6.01 12.24 2.31
C PRO A 46 4.86 11.26 2.47
N VAL A 47 4.73 10.35 1.51
CA VAL A 47 3.67 9.35 1.50
C VAL A 47 4.27 7.95 1.53
N CYS A 48 3.77 7.11 2.42
CA CYS A 48 4.02 5.67 2.41
C CYS A 48 2.80 5.01 1.76
N LEU A 49 2.96 4.55 0.53
CA LEU A 49 1.89 3.96 -0.28
C LEU A 49 2.04 2.44 -0.27
N VAL A 50 1.00 1.75 0.21
CA VAL A 50 1.03 0.30 0.42
C VAL A 50 -0.05 -0.36 -0.43
N PHE A 51 0.38 -1.15 -1.40
CA PHE A 51 -0.52 -1.96 -2.23
C PHE A 51 -0.70 -3.34 -1.60
N TYR A 52 -1.93 -3.83 -1.64
CA TYR A 52 -2.27 -5.19 -1.21
C TYR A 52 -3.48 -5.66 -2.04
N SER A 53 -3.78 -6.96 -2.00
CA SER A 53 -4.78 -7.53 -2.90
C SER A 53 -6.18 -7.03 -2.59
N MET A 54 -6.67 -7.29 -1.40
CA MET A 54 -8.02 -6.92 -0.96
C MET A 54 -8.13 -7.06 0.56
N ASP A 55 -9.15 -6.42 1.12
CA ASP A 55 -9.43 -6.48 2.54
C ASP A 55 -9.82 -7.91 2.94
N GLY A 56 -9.28 -8.35 4.07
CA GLY A 56 -9.53 -9.69 4.59
C GLY A 56 -8.61 -10.77 4.04
N ALA A 57 -7.85 -10.50 3.00
CA ALA A 57 -6.91 -11.47 2.42
C ALA A 57 -5.55 -11.38 3.11
N PHE A 58 -4.90 -12.55 3.25
CA PHE A 58 -3.49 -12.61 3.63
C PHE A 58 -2.62 -12.29 2.39
N PRO A 59 -1.53 -11.51 2.49
CA PRO A 59 -0.96 -10.99 3.74
C PRO A 59 -1.44 -9.59 4.15
N GLY A 60 -2.41 -9.00 3.46
CA GLY A 60 -2.83 -7.61 3.68
C GLY A 60 -3.21 -7.32 5.13
N THR A 61 -4.05 -8.15 5.74
CA THR A 61 -4.46 -7.98 7.14
C THR A 61 -3.27 -7.98 8.09
N TYR A 62 -2.31 -8.86 7.83
CA TYR A 62 -1.08 -8.93 8.64
C TYR A 62 -0.26 -7.64 8.50
N VAL A 63 -0.10 -7.14 7.28
CA VAL A 63 0.67 -5.90 7.02
C VAL A 63 0.10 -4.73 7.82
N TRP A 64 -1.22 -4.55 7.81
CA TRP A 64 -1.85 -3.42 8.52
C TRP A 64 -1.75 -3.55 10.03
N SER A 65 -1.90 -4.75 10.56
CA SER A 65 -1.70 -4.99 11.99
C SER A 65 -0.27 -4.71 12.41
N GLU A 66 0.70 -5.15 11.61
CA GLU A 66 2.12 -4.94 11.89
C GLU A 66 2.48 -3.46 11.81
N MET A 67 2.02 -2.73 10.79
CA MET A 67 2.28 -1.30 10.66
C MET A 67 1.65 -0.49 11.80
N ARG A 68 0.44 -0.86 12.22
CA ARG A 68 -0.19 -0.25 13.40
C ARG A 68 0.67 -0.45 14.64
N ASP A 69 1.06 -1.69 14.91
CA ASP A 69 1.80 -2.06 16.13
C ASP A 69 3.20 -1.43 16.16
N ARG A 70 3.80 -1.18 15.00
CA ARG A 70 5.09 -0.51 14.88
C ARG A 70 4.99 1.01 14.92
N GLY A 71 3.79 1.58 14.95
CA GLY A 71 3.59 3.03 15.04
C GLY A 71 3.92 3.79 13.74
N PHE A 72 3.66 3.21 12.58
CA PHE A 72 3.91 3.88 11.29
C PHE A 72 3.12 5.18 11.14
N ASP A 73 2.00 5.32 11.85
CA ASP A 73 1.21 6.55 11.87
C ASP A 73 1.91 7.72 12.59
N ASP A 74 2.95 7.45 13.37
CA ASP A 74 3.69 8.46 14.13
C ASP A 74 5.06 8.82 13.51
N LEU A 75 5.37 8.33 12.31
CA LEU A 75 6.68 8.57 11.70
C LEU A 75 6.79 9.91 10.96
N GLY A 76 5.68 10.60 10.75
CA GLY A 76 5.67 11.90 10.07
C GLY A 76 5.33 11.85 8.59
N ALA A 77 5.05 10.67 8.04
CA ALA A 77 4.56 10.51 6.67
C ALA A 77 3.07 10.17 6.67
N THR A 78 2.39 10.48 5.58
CA THR A 78 1.02 10.05 5.35
C THR A 78 1.02 8.60 4.88
N VAL A 79 0.38 7.71 5.62
CA VAL A 79 0.29 6.28 5.26
C VAL A 79 -1.05 6.01 4.60
N VAL A 80 -1.02 5.48 3.38
CA VAL A 80 -2.23 5.11 2.64
C VAL A 80 -2.07 3.72 2.05
N GLY A 81 -3.15 2.94 2.13
CA GLY A 81 -3.25 1.66 1.43
C GLY A 81 -4.01 1.81 0.13
N LEU A 82 -3.89 0.82 -0.73
CA LEU A 82 -4.67 0.72 -1.96
C LEU A 82 -4.91 -0.75 -2.29
N SER A 83 -6.16 -1.09 -2.54
CA SER A 83 -6.56 -2.40 -3.01
C SER A 83 -7.81 -2.32 -3.89
N ILE A 84 -8.25 -3.46 -4.40
CA ILE A 84 -9.49 -3.54 -5.19
C ILE A 84 -10.76 -3.52 -4.35
N SER A 85 -10.64 -3.51 -3.03
CA SER A 85 -11.81 -3.49 -2.14
C SER A 85 -12.61 -2.20 -2.28
N THR A 86 -13.91 -2.30 -2.02
CA THR A 86 -14.83 -1.15 -2.07
C THR A 86 -14.64 -0.25 -0.86
N PRO A 87 -15.12 1.01 -0.90
CA PRO A 87 -15.09 1.87 0.29
C PRO A 87 -15.78 1.26 1.51
N TYR A 88 -16.84 0.49 1.31
CA TYR A 88 -17.54 -0.18 2.41
C TYR A 88 -16.64 -1.23 3.08
N ALA A 89 -15.89 -2.00 2.29
CA ALA A 89 -14.95 -2.99 2.81
C ALA A 89 -13.83 -2.31 3.59
N HIS A 90 -13.29 -1.22 3.07
CA HIS A 90 -12.23 -0.45 3.76
C HIS A 90 -12.70 0.09 5.11
N LYS A 91 -13.93 0.57 5.22
CA LYS A 91 -14.48 1.00 6.51
C LYS A 91 -14.52 -0.13 7.51
N ARG A 92 -14.90 -1.33 7.07
CA ARG A 92 -14.91 -2.52 7.93
C ARG A 92 -13.50 -2.95 8.34
N LEU A 93 -12.53 -2.86 7.41
CA LEU A 93 -11.14 -3.15 7.71
C LEU A 93 -10.62 -2.25 8.84
N ILE A 94 -10.89 -0.95 8.74
CA ILE A 94 -10.48 0.04 9.75
C ILE A 94 -11.09 -0.32 11.11
N GLU A 95 -12.37 -0.63 11.14
CA GLU A 95 -13.09 -0.98 12.37
C GLU A 95 -12.62 -2.31 12.94
N ASP A 96 -12.58 -3.36 12.13
CA ASP A 96 -12.28 -4.73 12.58
C ASP A 96 -10.83 -4.90 13.03
N ASN A 97 -9.90 -4.09 12.50
CA ASN A 97 -8.47 -4.19 12.82
C ASN A 97 -7.98 -3.07 13.73
N ASN A 98 -8.89 -2.32 14.35
CA ASN A 98 -8.57 -1.24 15.29
C ASN A 98 -7.63 -0.20 14.67
N LEU A 99 -7.87 0.18 13.41
CA LEU A 99 -7.08 1.18 12.70
C LEU A 99 -7.66 2.59 12.84
N GLY A 100 -8.83 2.75 13.48
CA GLY A 100 -9.49 4.04 13.63
C GLY A 100 -8.74 5.07 14.47
N GLU A 101 -7.82 4.63 15.32
CA GLU A 101 -6.94 5.52 16.10
C GLU A 101 -5.66 5.88 15.35
N THR A 102 -5.41 5.25 14.20
CA THR A 102 -4.29 5.60 13.33
C THR A 102 -4.75 6.65 12.30
N ASP A 103 -3.77 7.23 11.59
CA ASP A 103 -4.04 8.10 10.46
C ASP A 103 -4.16 7.33 9.14
N PHE A 104 -4.17 6.03 9.19
CA PHE A 104 -4.20 5.19 7.99
C PHE A 104 -5.51 5.40 7.23
N ARG A 105 -5.38 5.63 5.92
CA ARG A 105 -6.51 5.76 5.01
C ARG A 105 -6.30 4.81 3.82
N PHE A 106 -7.36 4.50 3.13
CA PHE A 106 -7.34 3.44 2.11
C PHE A 106 -7.99 3.91 0.82
N PHE A 107 -7.23 3.87 -0.26
CA PHE A 107 -7.75 4.09 -1.60
C PHE A 107 -8.48 2.85 -2.10
N SER A 108 -9.63 3.05 -2.71
CA SER A 108 -10.44 1.99 -3.32
C SER A 108 -10.30 2.03 -4.84
N ASP A 109 -9.76 0.96 -5.43
CA ASP A 109 -9.55 0.85 -6.87
C ASP A 109 -10.08 -0.50 -7.41
N PRO A 110 -11.41 -0.70 -7.43
CA PRO A 110 -12.00 -1.98 -7.85
C PRO A 110 -11.62 -2.43 -9.27
N ALA A 111 -11.34 -1.49 -10.16
CA ALA A 111 -10.91 -1.81 -11.53
C ALA A 111 -9.44 -2.22 -11.63
N ASN A 112 -8.67 -2.08 -10.56
CA ASN A 112 -7.23 -2.39 -10.50
C ASN A 112 -6.39 -1.61 -11.51
N ALA A 113 -6.85 -0.45 -11.93
CA ALA A 113 -6.16 0.37 -12.92
C ALA A 113 -4.90 1.03 -12.38
N VAL A 114 -4.87 1.35 -11.08
CA VAL A 114 -3.70 1.97 -10.43
C VAL A 114 -2.55 0.98 -10.36
N ALA A 115 -2.80 -0.25 -9.90
CA ALA A 115 -1.76 -1.28 -9.88
C ALA A 115 -1.23 -1.59 -11.28
N GLU A 116 -2.09 -1.54 -12.29
CA GLU A 116 -1.66 -1.68 -13.68
C GLU A 116 -0.71 -0.55 -14.08
N ALA A 117 -1.04 0.70 -13.74
CA ALA A 117 -0.17 1.84 -14.00
C ALA A 117 1.17 1.75 -13.28
N TYR A 118 1.20 1.11 -12.12
CA TYR A 118 2.43 0.91 -11.34
C TYR A 118 3.19 -0.38 -11.73
N GLY A 119 2.67 -1.17 -12.66
CA GLY A 119 3.34 -2.40 -13.12
C GLY A 119 3.35 -3.55 -12.10
N ILE A 120 2.35 -3.62 -11.22
CA ILE A 120 2.32 -4.58 -10.10
C ILE A 120 1.02 -5.39 -10.01
N THR A 121 0.35 -5.61 -11.14
CA THR A 121 -0.86 -6.45 -11.16
C THR A 121 -0.51 -7.93 -11.09
N ASN A 122 -1.43 -8.72 -10.56
CA ASN A 122 -1.41 -10.17 -10.67
C ASN A 122 -2.84 -10.74 -10.61
N ASP A 123 -2.97 -12.03 -10.83
CA ASP A 123 -4.24 -12.75 -10.73
C ASP A 123 -4.10 -14.01 -9.85
N LEU A 124 -3.27 -13.91 -8.83
CA LEU A 124 -2.89 -15.02 -7.96
C LEU A 124 -4.08 -15.74 -7.33
N ASP A 125 -5.13 -14.99 -6.96
CA ASP A 125 -6.34 -15.57 -6.36
C ASP A 125 -7.21 -16.29 -7.39
N GLY A 126 -6.88 -16.17 -8.67
CA GLY A 126 -7.54 -16.93 -9.75
C GLY A 126 -9.01 -16.60 -9.97
N MET A 127 -9.49 -15.45 -9.52
CA MET A 127 -10.86 -15.03 -9.74
C MET A 127 -11.07 -14.59 -11.18
N THR A 128 -12.00 -15.25 -11.88
CA THR A 128 -12.28 -14.95 -13.28
C THR A 128 -12.66 -13.48 -13.49
N GLY A 129 -11.92 -12.80 -14.34
CA GLY A 129 -12.17 -11.41 -14.70
C GLY A 129 -11.67 -10.39 -13.70
N ILE A 130 -10.94 -10.81 -12.66
CA ILE A 130 -10.42 -9.92 -11.62
C ILE A 130 -8.91 -10.09 -11.55
N THR A 131 -8.21 -8.94 -11.63
CA THR A 131 -6.80 -8.85 -11.25
C THR A 131 -6.70 -8.02 -9.98
N GLU A 132 -5.56 -8.06 -9.31
CA GLU A 132 -5.35 -7.38 -8.04
C GLU A 132 -3.93 -6.87 -7.92
N PRO A 133 -3.65 -5.93 -7.00
CA PRO A 133 -2.27 -5.55 -6.72
C PRO A 133 -1.51 -6.71 -6.06
N ARG A 134 -0.25 -6.90 -6.45
CA ARG A 134 0.67 -7.70 -5.63
C ARG A 134 1.12 -6.86 -4.43
N PRO A 135 1.60 -7.47 -3.35
CA PRO A 135 2.15 -6.71 -2.23
C PRO A 135 3.29 -5.81 -2.72
N ALA A 136 3.18 -4.52 -2.42
CA ALA A 136 4.19 -3.54 -2.80
C ALA A 136 4.14 -2.35 -1.86
N THR A 137 5.30 -1.73 -1.60
CA THR A 137 5.39 -0.52 -0.79
C THR A 137 6.28 0.50 -1.48
N PHE A 138 5.83 1.74 -1.47
CA PHE A 138 6.57 2.87 -2.03
C PHE A 138 6.62 3.98 -1.01
N VAL A 139 7.79 4.61 -0.86
CA VAL A 139 7.92 5.83 -0.09
C VAL A 139 8.18 6.96 -1.08
N LEU A 140 7.31 7.96 -1.06
CA LEU A 140 7.32 9.09 -1.99
C LEU A 140 7.60 10.38 -1.23
N ASP A 141 8.37 11.28 -1.85
CA ASP A 141 8.54 12.62 -1.29
C ASP A 141 7.38 13.56 -1.71
N ASP A 142 7.49 14.84 -1.38
CA ASP A 142 6.45 15.83 -1.67
C ASP A 142 6.14 15.97 -3.17
N ASP A 143 7.09 15.65 -4.04
CA ASP A 143 6.94 15.70 -5.47
C ASP A 143 6.53 14.36 -6.10
N ARG A 144 6.19 13.37 -5.28
CA ARG A 144 5.93 11.99 -5.68
C ARG A 144 7.15 11.32 -6.32
N THR A 145 8.35 11.80 -6.03
CA THR A 145 9.55 11.07 -6.43
C THR A 145 9.72 9.86 -5.51
N VAL A 146 9.95 8.71 -6.11
CA VAL A 146 10.15 7.47 -5.37
C VAL A 146 11.48 7.52 -4.64
N ARG A 147 11.44 7.33 -3.32
CA ARG A 147 12.62 7.27 -2.45
C ARG A 147 12.93 5.85 -1.99
N TYR A 148 11.93 4.99 -2.03
CA TYR A 148 12.05 3.58 -1.70
C TYR A 148 10.95 2.83 -2.46
N ALA A 149 11.29 1.67 -3.00
CA ALA A 149 10.33 0.83 -3.69
C ALA A 149 10.62 -0.64 -3.38
N TRP A 150 9.57 -1.37 -3.05
CA TRP A 150 9.60 -2.83 -2.93
C TRP A 150 8.32 -3.38 -3.52
N ALA A 151 8.43 -4.46 -4.28
CA ALA A 151 7.28 -5.21 -4.76
C ALA A 151 7.58 -6.70 -4.70
N ALA A 152 6.60 -7.49 -4.29
CA ALA A 152 6.77 -8.93 -4.18
C ALA A 152 7.02 -9.54 -5.57
N SER A 153 8.01 -10.44 -5.66
CA SER A 153 8.26 -11.25 -6.85
C SER A 153 7.81 -12.69 -6.66
N GLU A 154 7.38 -13.04 -5.46
CA GLU A 154 6.82 -14.34 -5.12
C GLU A 154 5.71 -14.20 -4.09
N TRP A 155 4.90 -15.23 -3.93
CA TRP A 155 3.86 -15.27 -2.90
C TRP A 155 4.06 -16.54 -2.05
N PRO A 156 3.95 -16.48 -0.73
CA PRO A 156 3.77 -15.26 0.08
C PRO A 156 5.08 -14.50 0.26
N ASP A 157 4.99 -13.18 0.28
CA ASP A 157 6.11 -12.29 0.59
C ASP A 157 5.60 -11.08 1.36
N LEU A 158 6.41 -10.57 2.26
CA LEU A 158 6.05 -9.45 3.13
C LEU A 158 7.14 -8.38 3.04
N PRO A 159 6.77 -7.09 3.26
CA PRO A 159 7.76 -6.03 3.31
C PRO A 159 8.80 -6.29 4.40
N ASP A 160 10.02 -5.80 4.20
CA ASP A 160 10.97 -5.64 5.29
C ASP A 160 10.58 -4.35 6.03
N TYR A 161 9.96 -4.49 7.18
CA TYR A 161 9.43 -3.36 7.93
C TYR A 161 10.50 -2.43 8.48
N ASP A 162 11.67 -2.98 8.82
CA ASP A 162 12.80 -2.17 9.30
C ASP A 162 13.34 -1.28 8.18
N ASP A 163 13.49 -1.84 6.98
CA ASP A 163 13.93 -1.07 5.81
C ASP A 163 12.88 -0.02 5.41
N LEU A 164 11.60 -0.38 5.47
CA LEU A 164 10.51 0.54 5.15
C LEU A 164 10.46 1.69 6.15
N GLU A 165 10.56 1.41 7.44
CA GLU A 165 10.59 2.43 8.50
C GLU A 165 11.77 3.38 8.31
N THR A 166 12.96 2.83 8.05
CA THR A 166 14.16 3.63 7.78
C THR A 166 13.95 4.55 6.59
N ALA A 167 13.39 4.04 5.49
CA ALA A 167 13.11 4.82 4.29
C ALA A 167 12.12 5.96 4.57
N VAL A 168 11.07 5.69 5.35
CA VAL A 168 10.10 6.71 5.74
C VAL A 168 10.78 7.82 6.55
N LEU A 169 11.55 7.45 7.57
CA LEU A 169 12.22 8.42 8.44
C LEU A 169 13.24 9.27 7.67
N GLU A 170 14.02 8.66 6.78
CA GLU A 170 14.98 9.38 5.94
C GLU A 170 14.29 10.36 5.00
N THR A 171 13.14 9.97 4.43
CA THR A 171 12.38 10.84 3.53
C THR A 171 11.76 12.02 4.29
N VAL A 172 11.21 11.76 5.47
CA VAL A 172 10.66 12.82 6.35
C VAL A 172 11.76 13.80 6.74
N GLU A 173 12.92 13.32 7.16
CA GLU A 173 14.06 14.16 7.54
C GLU A 173 14.54 15.02 6.37
N ALA A 174 14.63 14.46 5.17
CA ALA A 174 15.04 15.19 3.98
C ALA A 174 14.03 16.28 3.59
N THR A 175 12.74 16.07 3.85
CA THR A 175 11.67 17.03 3.55
C THR A 175 11.68 18.19 4.54
N ASP A 176 11.99 17.94 5.81
CA ASP A 176 12.04 18.95 6.87
C ASP A 176 13.33 19.77 6.85
N GLY A 177 14.28 19.35 6.05
CA GLY A 177 15.60 19.99 5.96
C GLY A 177 15.68 21.20 5.06
#